data_1712957c9a5f8f5e3c97c8ad69e9fefb
#
_entry.id   1712957c9a5f8f5e3c97c8ad69e9fefb
#
_cell.length_a   1.000
_cell.length_b   1.000
_cell.length_c   1.000
_cell.angle_alpha   90.00
_cell.angle_beta   90.00
_cell.angle_gamma   90.00
#
_symmetry.space_group_name_H-M   'P 1'
#
loop_
_entity.id
_entity.type
_entity.pdbx_description
1 polymer ?
#
loop_
_entity_poly.entity_id
_entity_poly.type
_entity_poly.pdbx_seq_one_letter_code
_entity_poly.pdbx_strand_id
1 'polypeptide(L)'
;MKDCGIVKDLLPLVAEHMASDETGAFVREHLETCEDCRHALDAMKAPVAADPAAPLKSVRKAVKKRSWLIAGLIACLVAALLVGLFARLTKPIPLTSVEEAFASVKVMPEIQSVRVGSDVYLTNVEVDPETGMALIDGEDPETIEKVLYLMYPASTHIGIESMHPEWYKTDFQLWLERWIPGGEITEIPDGYEEYVYAYTTLWDILFPQHDTWVGTGIDLTEHTNAVYFEPFDGTEHVPMYVRDGFEPEAGLALPRLVMNYYFLIALSLTVILFVPWFVLLLKKKQKARRVFDILLLIPFCCTFAFLFAGFPATTIAPVRELAFVLLIALLLIGAGLCGRALLRKD
;
A
#
# COMPACT_ATOMS: atom_id res chain seq x y z
N MET A 1 19.74 -41.87 -72.58
CA MET A 1 19.43 -40.71 -71.63
C MET A 1 17.96 -40.28 -71.66
N LYS A 2 17.02 -41.08 -72.19
CA LYS A 2 15.60 -40.73 -72.21
C LYS A 2 14.86 -41.07 -70.86
N ASP A 3 15.44 -41.88 -70.03
CA ASP A 3 14.76 -42.44 -68.84
C ASP A 3 15.08 -41.75 -67.51
N CYS A 4 16.00 -40.77 -67.45
CA CYS A 4 16.36 -40.07 -66.25
C CYS A 4 15.19 -39.33 -65.58
N GLY A 5 14.22 -38.84 -66.40
CA GLY A 5 13.02 -38.19 -65.83
C GLY A 5 12.13 -39.17 -65.06
N ILE A 6 11.89 -40.33 -65.68
CA ILE A 6 11.07 -41.40 -65.09
C ILE A 6 11.77 -41.94 -63.82
N VAL A 7 13.08 -42.14 -63.88
CA VAL A 7 13.84 -42.61 -62.75
C VAL A 7 13.82 -41.62 -61.59
N LYS A 8 13.97 -40.30 -61.82
CA LYS A 8 13.90 -39.25 -60.79
C LYS A 8 12.54 -39.22 -60.11
N ASP A 9 11.45 -39.47 -60.87
CA ASP A 9 10.10 -39.53 -60.25
C ASP A 9 9.91 -40.78 -59.39
N LEU A 10 10.67 -41.87 -59.67
CA LEU A 10 10.63 -43.11 -58.88
C LEU A 10 11.62 -43.15 -57.70
N LEU A 11 12.63 -42.26 -57.64
CA LEU A 11 13.63 -42.23 -56.59
C LEU A 11 13.02 -42.11 -55.20
N PRO A 12 11.99 -41.28 -54.93
CA PRO A 12 11.38 -41.22 -53.58
C PRO A 12 10.82 -42.55 -53.11
N LEU A 13 10.14 -43.28 -54.02
CA LEU A 13 9.57 -44.61 -53.70
C LEU A 13 10.65 -45.65 -53.37
N VAL A 14 11.80 -45.59 -54.08
CA VAL A 14 12.92 -46.47 -53.85
C VAL A 14 13.65 -46.09 -52.57
N ALA A 15 13.78 -44.80 -52.25
CA ALA A 15 14.40 -44.29 -51.06
C ALA A 15 13.62 -44.71 -49.79
N GLU A 16 12.29 -44.73 -49.87
CA GLU A 16 11.38 -45.09 -48.77
C GLU A 16 11.03 -46.60 -48.75
N HIS A 17 11.63 -47.39 -49.62
CA HIS A 17 11.38 -48.88 -49.73
C HIS A 17 9.92 -49.19 -50.11
N MET A 18 9.21 -48.31 -50.77
CA MET A 18 7.81 -48.49 -51.21
C MET A 18 7.66 -48.88 -52.69
N ALA A 19 8.76 -48.99 -53.43
CA ALA A 19 8.75 -49.42 -54.82
C ALA A 19 8.57 -50.96 -54.93
N SER A 20 7.80 -51.41 -55.91
CA SER A 20 7.74 -52.87 -56.29
C SER A 20 9.13 -53.40 -56.63
N ASP A 21 9.30 -54.73 -56.60
CA ASP A 21 10.57 -55.37 -56.90
C ASP A 21 11.00 -55.08 -58.30
N GLU A 22 10.06 -55.05 -59.23
CA GLU A 22 10.26 -54.74 -60.69
C GLU A 22 10.70 -53.30 -60.88
N THR A 23 10.01 -52.35 -60.26
CA THR A 23 10.37 -50.92 -60.26
C THR A 23 11.73 -50.66 -59.65
N GLY A 24 12.02 -51.32 -58.47
CA GLY A 24 13.31 -51.27 -57.83
C GLY A 24 14.44 -51.81 -58.71
N ALA A 25 14.21 -52.91 -59.47
CA ALA A 25 15.17 -53.45 -60.43
C ALA A 25 15.49 -52.49 -61.55
N PHE A 26 14.46 -51.91 -62.13
CA PHE A 26 14.58 -50.92 -63.25
C PHE A 26 15.39 -49.69 -62.79
N VAL A 27 15.08 -49.16 -61.61
CA VAL A 27 15.82 -48.00 -61.07
C VAL A 27 17.28 -48.37 -60.80
N ARG A 28 17.56 -49.51 -60.16
CA ARG A 28 18.93 -49.99 -59.87
C ARG A 28 19.77 -50.08 -61.15
N GLU A 29 19.26 -50.71 -62.24
CA GLU A 29 19.92 -50.81 -63.57
C GLU A 29 20.31 -49.43 -64.13
N HIS A 30 19.42 -48.44 -64.02
CA HIS A 30 19.73 -47.08 -64.46
C HIS A 30 20.77 -46.39 -63.53
N LEU A 31 20.75 -46.62 -62.22
CA LEU A 31 21.73 -46.05 -61.27
C LEU A 31 23.14 -46.57 -61.49
N GLU A 32 23.34 -47.76 -62.11
CA GLU A 32 24.65 -48.27 -62.50
C GLU A 32 25.33 -47.42 -63.56
N THR A 33 24.54 -46.77 -64.41
CA THR A 33 25.03 -46.04 -65.56
C THR A 33 24.89 -44.53 -65.51
N CYS A 34 24.06 -44.02 -64.55
CA CYS A 34 23.78 -42.60 -64.40
C CYS A 34 24.21 -42.06 -63.04
N GLU A 35 25.29 -41.29 -63.03
CA GLU A 35 25.87 -40.69 -61.75
C GLU A 35 24.96 -39.61 -61.14
N ASP A 36 24.29 -38.80 -61.96
CA ASP A 36 23.37 -37.75 -61.55
C ASP A 36 22.17 -38.30 -60.71
N CYS A 37 21.60 -39.45 -61.20
CA CYS A 37 20.50 -40.10 -60.48
C CYS A 37 20.95 -40.79 -59.23
N ARG A 38 22.23 -41.30 -59.18
CA ARG A 38 22.83 -41.84 -57.96
C ARG A 38 23.01 -40.76 -56.90
N HIS A 39 23.58 -39.60 -57.23
CA HIS A 39 23.71 -38.47 -56.36
C HIS A 39 22.37 -37.97 -55.83
N ALA A 40 21.34 -37.96 -56.68
CA ALA A 40 20.00 -37.60 -56.26
C ALA A 40 19.40 -38.55 -55.22
N LEU A 41 19.62 -39.86 -55.38
CA LEU A 41 19.19 -40.88 -54.43
C LEU A 41 19.96 -40.76 -53.11
N ASP A 42 21.28 -40.55 -53.16
CA ASP A 42 22.13 -40.39 -51.98
C ASP A 42 21.74 -39.11 -51.20
N ALA A 43 21.40 -38.03 -51.88
CA ALA A 43 20.89 -36.80 -51.25
C ALA A 43 19.55 -37.02 -50.53
N MET A 44 18.68 -37.89 -51.09
CA MET A 44 17.40 -38.25 -50.45
C MET A 44 17.59 -39.17 -49.25
N LYS A 45 18.61 -40.03 -49.27
CA LYS A 45 18.94 -40.92 -48.14
C LYS A 45 19.76 -40.24 -47.04
N ALA A 46 20.34 -39.08 -47.32
CA ALA A 46 21.11 -38.35 -46.37
C ALA A 46 20.24 -38.03 -45.13
N PRO A 47 20.70 -38.33 -43.91
CA PRO A 47 19.93 -38.04 -42.70
C PRO A 47 19.69 -36.55 -42.63
N VAL A 48 18.41 -36.17 -42.59
CA VAL A 48 18.03 -34.78 -42.34
C VAL A 48 18.54 -34.39 -40.93
N ALA A 49 19.64 -33.64 -40.90
CA ALA A 49 20.30 -33.24 -39.66
C ALA A 49 19.52 -32.21 -38.86
N ALA A 50 18.24 -32.07 -39.07
CA ALA A 50 17.37 -31.20 -38.30
C ALA A 50 16.89 -31.95 -37.05
N ASP A 51 17.26 -31.50 -35.87
CA ASP A 51 16.63 -31.95 -34.59
C ASP A 51 15.11 -31.62 -34.70
N PRO A 52 14.24 -32.62 -34.95
CA PRO A 52 12.80 -32.38 -35.13
C PRO A 52 12.15 -31.85 -33.84
N ALA A 53 12.87 -31.91 -32.71
CA ALA A 53 12.42 -31.40 -31.42
C ALA A 53 12.78 -29.92 -31.20
N ALA A 54 13.64 -29.30 -32.01
CA ALA A 54 14.06 -27.92 -31.84
C ALA A 54 12.89 -26.90 -31.92
N PRO A 55 12.00 -26.99 -32.92
CA PRO A 55 10.84 -26.08 -32.98
C PRO A 55 9.85 -26.31 -31.83
N LEU A 56 9.65 -27.55 -31.39
CA LEU A 56 8.77 -27.87 -30.26
C LEU A 56 9.33 -27.34 -28.91
N LYS A 57 10.62 -27.40 -28.72
CA LYS A 57 11.28 -26.84 -27.50
C LYS A 57 11.12 -25.32 -27.40
N SER A 58 11.24 -24.61 -28.54
CA SER A 58 11.07 -23.15 -28.61
C SER A 58 9.61 -22.73 -28.34
N VAL A 59 8.63 -23.41 -28.92
CA VAL A 59 7.20 -23.18 -28.69
C VAL A 59 6.85 -23.46 -27.24
N ARG A 60 7.30 -24.57 -26.65
CA ARG A 60 7.07 -24.90 -25.24
C ARG A 60 7.61 -23.82 -24.30
N LYS A 61 8.82 -23.29 -24.60
CA LYS A 61 9.43 -22.20 -23.82
C LYS A 61 8.61 -20.91 -23.91
N ALA A 62 8.12 -20.54 -25.10
CA ALA A 62 7.28 -19.38 -25.33
C ALA A 62 5.94 -19.51 -24.59
N VAL A 63 5.26 -20.66 -24.71
CA VAL A 63 4.01 -20.95 -24.00
C VAL A 63 4.19 -20.88 -22.47
N LYS A 64 5.26 -21.50 -21.94
CA LYS A 64 5.57 -21.45 -20.52
C LYS A 64 5.82 -20.02 -20.04
N LYS A 65 6.59 -19.21 -20.77
CA LYS A 65 6.82 -17.79 -20.46
C LYS A 65 5.51 -17.01 -20.42
N ARG A 66 4.65 -17.21 -21.42
CA ARG A 66 3.35 -16.53 -21.50
C ARG A 66 2.42 -16.95 -20.35
N SER A 67 2.40 -18.23 -19.99
CA SER A 67 1.64 -18.73 -18.84
C SER A 67 2.09 -18.11 -17.52
N TRP A 68 3.40 -17.98 -17.28
CA TRP A 68 3.93 -17.30 -16.10
C TRP A 68 3.58 -15.81 -16.07
N LEU A 69 3.58 -15.11 -17.21
CA LEU A 69 3.17 -13.71 -17.26
C LEU A 69 1.68 -13.54 -16.94
N ILE A 70 0.82 -14.45 -17.45
CA ILE A 70 -0.61 -14.45 -17.13
C ILE A 70 -0.83 -14.73 -15.64
N ALA A 71 -0.15 -15.73 -15.09
CA ALA A 71 -0.23 -16.04 -13.66
C ALA A 71 0.24 -14.85 -12.79
N GLY A 72 1.34 -14.21 -13.15
CA GLY A 72 1.84 -13.01 -12.47
C GLY A 72 0.85 -11.83 -12.55
N LEU A 73 0.25 -11.59 -13.71
CA LEU A 73 -0.78 -10.57 -13.90
C LEU A 73 -1.98 -10.81 -12.97
N ILE A 74 -2.51 -12.03 -12.98
CA ILE A 74 -3.67 -12.40 -12.13
C ILE A 74 -3.29 -12.28 -10.65
N ALA A 75 -2.12 -12.80 -10.26
CA ALA A 75 -1.66 -12.73 -8.87
C ALA A 75 -1.52 -11.27 -8.39
N CYS A 76 -0.94 -10.38 -9.18
CA CYS A 76 -0.82 -8.96 -8.84
C CYS A 76 -2.19 -8.29 -8.71
N LEU A 77 -3.13 -8.56 -9.61
CA LEU A 77 -4.47 -7.96 -9.56
C LEU A 77 -5.27 -8.47 -8.35
N VAL A 78 -5.23 -9.77 -8.08
CA VAL A 78 -5.89 -10.37 -6.91
C VAL A 78 -5.27 -9.83 -5.61
N ALA A 79 -3.94 -9.76 -5.52
CA ALA A 79 -3.26 -9.20 -4.37
C ALA A 79 -3.61 -7.72 -4.18
N ALA A 80 -3.64 -6.91 -5.23
CA ALA A 80 -4.05 -5.50 -5.16
C ALA A 80 -5.50 -5.36 -4.67
N LEU A 81 -6.41 -6.22 -5.14
CA LEU A 81 -7.80 -6.25 -4.69
C LEU A 81 -7.91 -6.57 -3.19
N LEU A 82 -7.22 -7.63 -2.75
CA LEU A 82 -7.26 -8.05 -1.34
C LEU A 82 -6.66 -7.00 -0.41
N VAL A 83 -5.50 -6.43 -0.80
CA VAL A 83 -4.87 -5.35 -0.04
C VAL A 83 -5.75 -4.11 0.01
N GLY A 84 -6.37 -3.72 -1.10
CA GLY A 84 -7.29 -2.59 -1.15
C GLY A 84 -8.55 -2.81 -0.30
N LEU A 85 -9.12 -4.00 -0.34
CA LEU A 85 -10.26 -4.37 0.51
C LEU A 85 -9.88 -4.32 1.99
N PHE A 86 -8.74 -4.91 2.35
CA PHE A 86 -8.21 -4.87 3.72
C PHE A 86 -7.94 -3.44 4.19
N ALA A 87 -7.30 -2.61 3.35
CA ALA A 87 -7.06 -1.20 3.64
C ALA A 87 -8.37 -0.44 3.92
N ARG A 88 -9.43 -0.73 3.17
CA ARG A 88 -10.76 -0.13 3.34
C ARG A 88 -11.45 -0.59 4.62
N LEU A 89 -11.45 -1.90 4.88
CA LEU A 89 -12.11 -2.48 6.06
C LEU A 89 -11.48 -2.00 7.37
N THR A 90 -10.16 -1.82 7.38
CA THR A 90 -9.41 -1.38 8.57
C THR A 90 -9.10 0.10 8.59
N LYS A 91 -9.70 0.90 7.69
CA LYS A 91 -9.49 2.35 7.65
C LYS A 91 -10.10 3.01 8.87
N PRO A 92 -9.34 3.87 9.61
CA PRO A 92 -9.89 4.66 10.69
C PRO A 92 -10.97 5.61 10.19
N ILE A 93 -12.12 5.58 10.84
CA ILE A 93 -13.24 6.50 10.66
C ILE A 93 -13.30 7.32 11.93
N PRO A 94 -12.92 8.62 11.91
CA PRO A 94 -12.91 9.45 13.11
C PRO A 94 -14.31 9.61 13.66
N LEU A 95 -14.41 9.59 14.98
CA LEU A 95 -15.60 10.00 15.72
C LEU A 95 -15.51 11.51 15.94
N THR A 96 -16.59 12.22 15.74
CA THR A 96 -16.58 13.70 15.65
C THR A 96 -17.06 14.40 16.91
N SER A 97 -17.62 13.68 17.86
CA SER A 97 -18.04 14.24 19.13
C SER A 97 -17.62 13.39 20.32
N VAL A 98 -17.48 14.05 21.47
CA VAL A 98 -17.15 13.40 22.75
C VAL A 98 -18.22 12.40 23.15
N GLU A 99 -19.52 12.73 22.92
CA GLU A 99 -20.64 11.87 23.26
C GLU A 99 -20.74 10.63 22.37
N GLU A 100 -20.26 10.73 21.11
CA GLU A 100 -20.19 9.58 20.20
C GLU A 100 -19.03 8.65 20.58
N ALA A 101 -17.91 9.24 21.01
CA ALA A 101 -16.69 8.50 21.34
C ALA A 101 -16.74 7.86 22.72
N PHE A 102 -17.28 8.57 23.70
CA PHE A 102 -17.18 8.18 25.11
C PHE A 102 -18.55 8.09 25.78
N ALA A 103 -18.82 6.99 26.45
CA ALA A 103 -20.00 6.84 27.29
C ALA A 103 -19.88 7.65 28.59
N SER A 104 -18.69 7.91 29.07
CA SER A 104 -18.42 8.70 30.25
C SER A 104 -17.03 9.32 30.19
N VAL A 105 -16.96 10.61 30.50
CA VAL A 105 -15.72 11.37 30.67
C VAL A 105 -15.80 11.99 32.08
N LYS A 106 -14.91 11.62 32.97
CA LYS A 106 -14.90 12.10 34.35
C LYS A 106 -13.49 12.40 34.82
N VAL A 107 -13.30 13.60 35.37
CA VAL A 107 -12.13 13.88 36.21
C VAL A 107 -12.42 13.30 37.59
N MET A 108 -11.62 12.38 38.00
CA MET A 108 -11.77 11.73 39.30
C MET A 108 -10.73 12.28 40.28
N PRO A 109 -11.08 13.22 41.14
CA PRO A 109 -10.17 13.78 42.12
C PRO A 109 -9.80 12.78 43.23
N GLU A 110 -10.57 11.69 43.36
CA GLU A 110 -10.45 10.68 44.41
C GLU A 110 -9.86 9.34 43.96
N ILE A 111 -9.65 9.16 42.64
CA ILE A 111 -8.97 7.96 42.17
C ILE A 111 -7.50 8.28 42.04
N GLN A 112 -6.81 7.73 42.96
CA GLN A 112 -5.37 7.78 43.04
C GLN A 112 -4.80 6.63 42.23
N SER A 113 -3.90 6.95 41.32
CA SER A 113 -3.12 5.92 40.62
C SER A 113 -1.89 5.61 41.48
N VAL A 114 -1.76 4.34 41.86
CA VAL A 114 -0.55 3.84 42.50
C VAL A 114 0.35 3.27 41.44
N ARG A 115 1.53 3.83 41.30
CA ARG A 115 2.54 3.29 40.38
C ARG A 115 3.39 2.25 41.13
N VAL A 116 3.25 0.97 40.75
CA VAL A 116 4.10 -0.11 41.23
C VAL A 116 5.02 -0.50 40.07
N GLY A 117 6.26 -0.04 40.07
CA GLY A 117 7.20 -0.21 38.99
C GLY A 117 6.81 0.57 37.73
N SER A 118 6.56 -0.15 36.59
CA SER A 118 6.12 0.44 35.33
C SER A 118 4.59 0.48 35.15
N ASP A 119 3.85 -0.16 36.05
CA ASP A 119 2.41 -0.36 35.90
C ASP A 119 1.62 0.59 36.81
N VAL A 120 0.58 1.21 36.23
CA VAL A 120 -0.35 2.10 36.93
C VAL A 120 -1.60 1.31 37.30
N TYR A 121 -1.90 1.19 38.60
CA TYR A 121 -3.10 0.53 39.06
C TYR A 121 -4.11 1.58 39.56
N LEU A 122 -5.33 1.53 39.03
CA LEU A 122 -6.46 2.29 39.54
C LEU A 122 -7.05 1.52 40.74
N THR A 123 -6.92 2.05 41.94
CA THR A 123 -7.50 1.44 43.14
C THR A 123 -8.36 2.45 43.89
N ASN A 124 -9.50 2.01 44.45
CA ASN A 124 -10.21 2.74 45.48
C ASN A 124 -9.35 2.67 46.73
N VAL A 125 -8.54 3.66 46.95
CA VAL A 125 -7.64 3.72 48.08
C VAL A 125 -8.25 4.64 49.12
N GLU A 126 -8.33 4.21 50.41
CA GLU A 126 -8.66 5.08 51.51
C GLU A 126 -7.57 6.14 51.63
N VAL A 127 -7.99 7.38 51.63
CA VAL A 127 -7.09 8.54 51.80
C VAL A 127 -7.12 8.96 53.26
N ASP A 128 -5.97 9.13 53.86
CA ASP A 128 -5.84 9.74 55.18
C ASP A 128 -6.38 11.17 55.14
N PRO A 129 -7.45 11.48 55.88
CA PRO A 129 -8.09 12.79 55.84
C PRO A 129 -7.23 13.94 56.37
N GLU A 130 -6.16 13.65 57.12
CA GLU A 130 -5.27 14.68 57.68
C GLU A 130 -4.07 14.99 56.76
N THR A 131 -3.58 14.01 56.02
CA THR A 131 -2.38 14.17 55.20
C THR A 131 -2.68 14.17 53.68
N GLY A 132 -3.90 13.74 53.26
CA GLY A 132 -4.24 13.58 51.86
C GLY A 132 -3.49 12.45 51.15
N MET A 133 -2.80 11.60 51.90
CA MET A 133 -2.01 10.48 51.38
C MET A 133 -2.80 9.18 51.34
N ALA A 134 -2.54 8.37 50.36
CA ALA A 134 -3.11 7.04 50.26
C ALA A 134 -2.54 6.11 51.31
N LEU A 135 -3.41 5.47 52.09
CA LEU A 135 -3.01 4.45 53.05
C LEU A 135 -2.79 3.12 52.31
N ILE A 136 -1.53 2.86 51.94
CA ILE A 136 -1.13 1.58 51.39
C ILE A 136 -0.20 0.90 52.36
N ASP A 137 -0.51 -0.34 52.71
CA ASP A 137 0.34 -1.13 53.58
C ASP A 137 1.72 -1.35 52.94
N GLY A 138 2.70 -0.53 53.34
CA GLY A 138 4.11 -0.83 53.22
C GLY A 138 4.98 -0.10 52.21
N GLU A 139 4.47 0.79 51.37
CA GLU A 139 5.30 1.60 50.45
C GLU A 139 4.90 3.08 50.46
N ASP A 140 5.88 3.99 50.40
CA ASP A 140 5.64 5.43 50.29
C ASP A 140 4.88 5.74 48.99
N PRO A 141 3.65 6.27 49.03
CA PRO A 141 2.91 6.62 47.83
C PRO A 141 3.57 7.82 47.15
N GLU A 142 4.07 7.64 45.96
CA GLU A 142 4.41 8.74 45.06
C GLU A 142 3.14 9.56 44.78
N THR A 143 3.30 10.84 44.70
CA THR A 143 2.31 11.91 44.58
C THR A 143 1.09 11.54 43.77
N ILE A 144 -0.06 11.62 44.42
CA ILE A 144 -1.36 11.26 43.87
C ILE A 144 -1.78 12.28 42.81
N GLU A 145 -1.88 11.86 41.59
CA GLU A 145 -2.29 12.68 40.44
C GLU A 145 -3.78 12.47 40.15
N LYS A 146 -4.47 13.52 39.70
CA LYS A 146 -5.83 13.39 39.20
C LYS A 146 -5.78 12.60 37.90
N VAL A 147 -6.81 11.80 37.66
CA VAL A 147 -6.93 11.00 36.40
C VAL A 147 -8.19 11.41 35.68
N LEU A 148 -8.05 11.73 34.39
CA LEU A 148 -9.17 11.85 33.45
C LEU A 148 -9.54 10.45 32.99
N TYR A 149 -10.66 9.93 33.46
CA TYR A 149 -11.13 8.59 33.10
C TYR A 149 -12.10 8.65 31.94
N LEU A 150 -11.78 7.88 30.88
CA LEU A 150 -12.54 7.76 29.64
C LEU A 150 -13.12 6.35 29.53
N MET A 151 -14.44 6.24 29.39
CA MET A 151 -15.12 4.95 29.18
C MET A 151 -15.71 4.92 27.77
N TYR A 152 -15.40 3.90 27.00
CA TYR A 152 -15.79 3.77 25.60
C TYR A 152 -16.10 2.31 25.21
N PRO A 153 -16.87 2.07 24.12
CA PRO A 153 -17.11 0.74 23.60
C PRO A 153 -15.81 0.07 23.13
N ALA A 154 -15.68 -1.25 23.27
CA ALA A 154 -14.50 -1.99 22.82
C ALA A 154 -14.29 -1.93 21.29
N SER A 155 -15.31 -1.53 20.52
CA SER A 155 -15.25 -1.27 19.08
C SER A 155 -14.67 0.12 18.72
N THR A 156 -14.40 0.94 19.73
CA THR A 156 -13.79 2.28 19.58
C THR A 156 -12.30 2.18 19.89
N HIS A 157 -11.48 2.75 19.01
CA HIS A 157 -10.05 2.85 19.20
C HIS A 157 -9.71 4.29 19.62
N ILE A 158 -8.84 4.43 20.59
CA ILE A 158 -8.38 5.73 21.10
C ILE A 158 -6.91 5.89 20.78
N GLY A 159 -6.51 7.10 20.41
CA GLY A 159 -5.12 7.54 20.40
C GLY A 159 -4.96 8.78 21.24
N ILE A 160 -3.84 8.89 21.89
CA ILE A 160 -3.45 10.03 22.73
C ILE A 160 -2.13 10.55 22.17
N GLU A 161 -2.07 11.82 21.83
CA GLU A 161 -0.87 12.50 21.38
C GLU A 161 -0.55 13.63 22.35
N SER A 162 0.61 13.56 23.02
CA SER A 162 1.09 14.62 23.89
C SER A 162 1.83 15.65 23.05
N MET A 163 1.40 16.89 23.13
CA MET A 163 2.05 18.01 22.44
C MET A 163 2.79 18.89 23.43
N HIS A 164 4.10 18.90 23.35
CA HIS A 164 4.93 19.84 24.07
C HIS A 164 5.03 21.15 23.30
N PRO A 165 4.95 22.30 23.93
CA PRO A 165 5.04 23.62 23.30
C PRO A 165 6.31 23.79 22.45
N GLU A 166 7.42 23.17 22.85
CA GLU A 166 8.68 23.18 22.10
C GLU A 166 8.57 22.53 20.70
N TRP A 167 7.61 21.62 20.48
CA TRP A 167 7.41 20.92 19.21
C TRP A 167 6.58 21.74 18.21
N TYR A 168 5.90 22.80 18.65
CA TYR A 168 5.22 23.74 17.73
C TYR A 168 6.21 24.54 16.88
N LYS A 169 7.46 24.66 17.32
CA LYS A 169 8.51 25.30 16.52
C LYS A 169 9.21 24.23 15.70
N THR A 170 8.74 24.03 14.47
CA THR A 170 9.50 23.23 13.49
C THR A 170 10.86 23.88 13.25
N ASP A 171 11.88 23.09 12.86
CA ASP A 171 13.20 23.61 12.45
C ASP A 171 13.10 24.78 11.45
N PHE A 172 12.03 24.79 10.63
CA PHE A 172 11.73 25.87 9.70
C PHE A 172 11.28 27.16 10.41
N GLN A 173 10.46 27.06 11.46
CA GLN A 173 10.01 28.21 12.25
C GLN A 173 11.18 28.79 13.07
N LEU A 174 11.98 27.94 13.71
CA LEU A 174 13.23 28.34 14.37
C LEU A 174 14.22 28.98 13.39
N TRP A 175 14.28 28.48 12.15
CA TRP A 175 15.07 29.08 11.08
C TRP A 175 14.50 30.43 10.66
N LEU A 176 13.19 30.57 10.49
CA LEU A 176 12.51 31.79 10.09
C LEU A 176 12.66 32.89 11.16
N GLU A 177 12.49 32.57 12.44
CA GLU A 177 12.68 33.49 13.57
C GLU A 177 14.10 34.03 13.65
N ARG A 178 15.08 33.22 13.25
CA ARG A 178 16.48 33.66 13.18
C ARG A 178 16.74 34.77 12.14
N TRP A 179 15.89 34.84 11.12
CA TRP A 179 16.07 35.79 9.99
C TRP A 179 15.09 36.96 10.02
N ILE A 180 14.05 36.94 10.87
CA ILE A 180 13.09 38.05 11.03
C ILE A 180 13.40 38.76 12.35
N PRO A 181 14.06 39.93 12.32
CA PRO A 181 14.35 40.70 13.55
C PRO A 181 13.02 41.27 14.09
N GLY A 182 12.64 40.91 15.30
CA GLY A 182 11.50 41.50 16.02
C GLY A 182 10.41 40.54 16.46
N GLY A 183 10.55 39.23 16.28
CA GLY A 183 9.69 38.26 16.92
C GLY A 183 10.04 38.18 18.40
N GLU A 184 9.26 38.83 19.28
CA GLU A 184 9.30 38.51 20.70
C GLU A 184 8.97 37.01 20.84
N ILE A 185 9.91 36.27 21.42
CA ILE A 185 9.64 34.88 21.82
C ILE A 185 8.65 35.01 22.97
N THR A 186 7.38 34.75 22.69
CA THR A 186 6.39 34.49 23.73
C THR A 186 6.95 33.40 24.61
N GLU A 187 6.99 33.63 25.92
CA GLU A 187 7.42 32.61 26.90
C GLU A 187 6.65 31.32 26.58
N ILE A 188 7.39 30.25 26.32
CA ILE A 188 6.78 28.95 26.06
C ILE A 188 6.08 28.56 27.38
N PRO A 189 4.75 28.28 27.37
CA PRO A 189 4.05 27.87 28.58
C PRO A 189 4.72 26.62 29.14
N ASP A 190 4.96 26.61 30.44
CA ASP A 190 5.48 25.42 31.13
C ASP A 190 4.39 24.34 31.09
N GLY A 191 4.74 23.13 30.68
CA GLY A 191 3.84 22.00 30.61
C GLY A 191 3.51 21.54 29.19
N TYR A 192 2.55 20.63 29.06
CA TYR A 192 2.13 20.04 27.81
C TYR A 192 0.60 19.94 27.71
N GLU A 193 0.13 19.81 26.47
CA GLU A 193 -1.27 19.57 26.14
C GLU A 193 -1.42 18.15 25.58
N GLU A 194 -2.50 17.47 25.92
CA GLU A 194 -2.83 16.16 25.40
C GLU A 194 -4.03 16.24 24.47
N TYR A 195 -3.91 15.60 23.31
CA TYR A 195 -4.93 15.50 22.31
C TYR A 195 -5.41 14.05 22.21
N VAL A 196 -6.67 13.85 22.54
CA VAL A 196 -7.33 12.55 22.50
C VAL A 196 -8.20 12.50 21.27
N TYR A 197 -8.01 11.49 20.47
CA TYR A 197 -8.88 11.22 19.33
C TYR A 197 -9.43 9.80 19.39
N ALA A 198 -10.63 9.63 18.87
CA ALA A 198 -11.30 8.36 18.81
C ALA A 198 -11.69 8.02 17.37
N TYR A 199 -11.61 6.74 17.03
CA TYR A 199 -12.03 6.25 15.73
C TYR A 199 -12.58 4.82 15.82
N THR A 200 -13.38 4.47 14.83
CA THR A 200 -13.82 3.10 14.57
C THR A 200 -13.38 2.68 13.18
N THR A 201 -13.57 1.41 12.81
CA THR A 201 -13.28 0.91 11.47
C THR A 201 -14.53 0.26 10.88
N LEU A 202 -14.57 0.10 9.55
CA LEU A 202 -15.63 -0.69 8.92
C LEU A 202 -15.67 -2.13 9.44
N TRP A 203 -14.52 -2.67 9.83
CA TRP A 203 -14.44 -3.98 10.43
C TRP A 203 -15.19 -4.04 11.76
N ASP A 204 -14.99 -3.04 12.63
CA ASP A 204 -15.67 -2.95 13.92
C ASP A 204 -17.18 -2.74 13.78
N ILE A 205 -17.60 -1.99 12.75
CA ILE A 205 -19.02 -1.77 12.44
C ILE A 205 -19.68 -3.07 11.93
N LEU A 206 -18.99 -3.86 11.10
CA LEU A 206 -19.51 -5.11 10.54
C LEU A 206 -19.49 -6.26 11.56
N PHE A 207 -18.52 -6.24 12.47
CA PHE A 207 -18.31 -7.27 13.49
C PHE A 207 -18.22 -6.63 14.88
N PRO A 208 -19.29 -5.97 15.36
CA PRO A 208 -19.26 -5.27 16.64
C PRO A 208 -19.00 -6.27 17.78
N GLN A 209 -18.10 -5.91 18.67
CA GLN A 209 -17.93 -6.59 19.94
C GLN A 209 -19.04 -6.11 20.88
N HIS A 210 -20.14 -6.88 20.94
CA HIS A 210 -21.30 -6.52 21.74
C HIS A 210 -20.95 -6.51 23.24
N ASP A 211 -21.43 -5.49 23.92
CA ASP A 211 -21.51 -5.35 25.39
C ASP A 211 -20.20 -5.32 26.18
N THR A 212 -19.07 -5.05 25.53
CA THR A 212 -17.82 -4.81 26.24
C THR A 212 -17.48 -3.31 26.26
N TRP A 213 -17.27 -2.79 27.47
CA TRP A 213 -16.79 -1.44 27.71
C TRP A 213 -15.33 -1.50 28.16
N VAL A 214 -14.55 -0.54 27.71
CA VAL A 214 -13.14 -0.38 28.06
C VAL A 214 -12.97 0.98 28.72
N GLY A 215 -12.13 1.03 29.73
CA GLY A 215 -11.76 2.28 30.41
C GLY A 215 -10.28 2.57 30.22
N THR A 216 -9.95 3.83 29.98
CA THR A 216 -8.57 4.33 29.93
C THR A 216 -8.47 5.56 30.81
N GLY A 217 -7.39 5.66 31.61
CA GLY A 217 -7.06 6.83 32.40
C GLY A 217 -5.96 7.65 31.75
N ILE A 218 -6.08 8.97 31.78
CA ILE A 218 -5.05 9.92 31.41
C ILE A 218 -4.59 10.59 32.69
N ASP A 219 -3.31 10.44 33.05
CA ASP A 219 -2.74 11.01 34.24
C ASP A 219 -2.60 12.53 34.07
N LEU A 220 -3.29 13.28 34.95
CA LEU A 220 -3.23 14.74 34.95
C LEU A 220 -2.14 15.17 35.95
N THR A 221 -0.95 15.39 35.40
CA THR A 221 0.21 15.84 36.18
C THR A 221 0.20 17.35 36.43
N GLU A 222 1.08 17.85 37.26
CA GLU A 222 1.29 19.30 37.42
C GLU A 222 1.74 20.01 36.14
N HIS A 223 2.25 19.23 35.15
CA HIS A 223 2.66 19.70 33.84
C HIS A 223 1.60 19.56 32.76
N THR A 224 0.46 18.91 33.03
CA THR A 224 -0.65 18.79 32.07
C THR A 224 -1.48 20.08 32.10
N ASN A 225 -1.39 20.88 31.06
CA ASN A 225 -2.11 22.14 30.92
C ASN A 225 -3.56 21.94 30.52
N ALA A 226 -3.79 21.09 29.52
CA ALA A 226 -5.14 20.77 29.06
C ALA A 226 -5.17 19.40 28.38
N VAL A 227 -6.36 18.82 28.30
CA VAL A 227 -6.67 17.63 27.50
C VAL A 227 -7.83 17.96 26.58
N TYR A 228 -7.59 17.83 25.29
CA TYR A 228 -8.58 18.13 24.26
C TYR A 228 -9.01 16.88 23.53
N PHE A 229 -10.28 16.85 23.12
CA PHE A 229 -10.75 15.90 22.12
C PHE A 229 -10.55 16.50 20.73
N GLU A 230 -9.89 15.77 19.82
CA GLU A 230 -9.67 16.15 18.43
C GLU A 230 -10.64 15.43 17.51
N PRO A 231 -11.66 16.13 16.93
CA PRO A 231 -12.69 15.51 16.12
C PRO A 231 -12.24 15.14 14.69
N PHE A 232 -11.10 15.58 14.22
CA PHE A 232 -10.55 15.36 12.87
C PHE A 232 -11.47 15.76 11.69
N ASP A 233 -12.55 16.47 11.94
CA ASP A 233 -13.47 16.98 10.90
C ASP A 233 -13.20 18.45 10.53
N GLY A 234 -12.21 19.06 11.17
CA GLY A 234 -11.84 20.46 11.00
C GLY A 234 -12.61 21.42 11.92
N THR A 235 -13.42 20.89 12.83
CA THR A 235 -14.00 21.68 13.92
C THR A 235 -12.96 21.97 15.02
N GLU A 236 -13.29 22.90 15.90
CA GLU A 236 -12.41 23.25 17.02
C GLU A 236 -12.27 22.08 17.99
N HIS A 237 -11.11 22.00 18.65
CA HIS A 237 -10.84 21.01 19.69
C HIS A 237 -11.79 21.23 20.88
N VAL A 238 -12.35 20.15 21.40
CA VAL A 238 -13.27 20.21 22.53
C VAL A 238 -12.48 19.98 23.83
N PRO A 239 -12.43 20.97 24.74
CA PRO A 239 -11.72 20.79 25.99
C PRO A 239 -12.44 19.76 26.88
N MET A 240 -11.74 18.70 27.28
CA MET A 240 -12.21 17.72 28.25
C MET A 240 -11.69 18.01 29.65
N TYR A 241 -10.51 18.60 29.74
CA TYR A 241 -9.90 19.10 30.98
C TYR A 241 -9.05 20.33 30.66
N VAL A 242 -9.12 21.34 31.50
CA VAL A 242 -8.24 22.53 31.46
C VAL A 242 -7.82 22.83 32.92
N ARG A 243 -6.51 23.00 33.09
CA ARG A 243 -5.95 23.35 34.42
C ARG A 243 -6.40 24.76 34.82
N ASP A 244 -6.68 24.94 36.10
CA ASP A 244 -7.05 26.26 36.65
C ASP A 244 -5.94 27.30 36.34
N GLY A 245 -6.34 28.43 35.75
CA GLY A 245 -5.42 29.51 35.37
C GLY A 245 -4.67 29.33 34.05
N PHE A 246 -4.89 28.25 33.32
CA PHE A 246 -4.38 28.09 31.97
C PHE A 246 -5.38 28.68 30.94
N GLU A 247 -4.92 29.64 30.15
CA GLU A 247 -5.68 30.15 29.01
C GLU A 247 -5.08 29.53 27.72
N PRO A 248 -5.87 28.72 26.98
CA PRO A 248 -5.39 28.14 25.74
C PRO A 248 -5.07 29.24 24.73
N GLU A 249 -3.84 29.30 24.27
CA GLU A 249 -3.49 30.19 23.17
C GLU A 249 -4.10 29.63 21.88
N ALA A 250 -4.82 30.47 21.14
CA ALA A 250 -5.32 30.14 19.80
C ALA A 250 -4.12 30.03 18.84
N GLY A 251 -3.47 28.89 18.83
CA GLY A 251 -2.36 28.60 17.94
C GLY A 251 -2.80 28.55 16.47
N LEU A 252 -2.01 29.16 15.58
CA LEU A 252 -2.23 29.04 14.14
C LEU A 252 -1.89 27.59 13.73
N ALA A 253 -2.90 26.75 13.58
CA ALA A 253 -2.71 25.41 13.06
C ALA A 253 -2.22 25.50 11.60
N LEU A 254 -0.95 25.15 11.35
CA LEU A 254 -0.46 25.02 9.99
C LEU A 254 -1.20 23.85 9.32
N PRO A 255 -1.68 24.04 8.07
CA PRO A 255 -2.38 22.97 7.37
C PRO A 255 -1.44 21.77 7.25
N ARG A 256 -1.78 20.67 7.93
CA ARG A 256 -1.08 19.39 7.78
C ARG A 256 -1.08 18.98 6.31
N LEU A 257 0.01 18.40 5.84
CA LEU A 257 0.13 17.94 4.45
C LEU A 257 -0.84 16.77 4.25
N VAL A 258 -2.05 17.08 3.82
CA VAL A 258 -3.13 16.11 3.70
C VAL A 258 -2.86 15.18 2.51
N MET A 259 -3.10 13.88 2.67
CA MET A 259 -2.92 12.85 1.62
C MET A 259 -3.62 13.24 0.29
N ASN A 260 -4.65 14.07 0.35
CA ASN A 260 -5.35 14.60 -0.83
C ASN A 260 -4.43 15.38 -1.79
N TYR A 261 -3.39 16.06 -1.30
CA TYR A 261 -2.43 16.74 -2.17
C TYR A 261 -1.61 15.77 -3.01
N TYR A 262 -1.19 14.64 -2.43
CA TYR A 262 -0.47 13.60 -3.17
C TYR A 262 -1.33 12.96 -4.25
N PHE A 263 -2.62 12.77 -3.97
CA PHE A 263 -3.57 12.34 -4.98
C PHE A 263 -3.70 13.35 -6.12
N LEU A 264 -3.88 14.64 -5.81
CA LEU A 264 -3.98 15.70 -6.82
C LEU A 264 -2.72 15.79 -7.68
N ILE A 265 -1.54 15.62 -7.08
CA ILE A 265 -0.27 15.55 -7.82
C ILE A 265 -0.25 14.34 -8.76
N ALA A 266 -0.61 13.14 -8.28
CA ALA A 266 -0.64 11.93 -9.09
C ALA A 266 -1.67 12.05 -10.24
N LEU A 267 -2.85 12.58 -9.95
CA LEU A 267 -3.90 12.83 -10.95
C LEU A 267 -3.44 13.84 -12.01
N SER A 268 -2.87 14.97 -11.58
CA SER A 268 -2.37 16.01 -12.50
C SER A 268 -1.29 15.46 -13.42
N LEU A 269 -0.31 14.72 -12.90
CA LEU A 269 0.70 14.06 -13.70
C LEU A 269 0.11 13.04 -14.67
N THR A 270 -0.92 12.30 -14.23
CA THR A 270 -1.63 11.35 -15.10
C THR A 270 -2.28 12.08 -16.27
N VAL A 271 -3.00 13.18 -16.02
CA VAL A 271 -3.67 13.97 -17.07
C VAL A 271 -2.64 14.60 -18.02
N ILE A 272 -1.57 15.22 -17.48
CA ILE A 272 -0.51 15.87 -18.30
C ILE A 272 0.16 14.85 -19.23
N LEU A 273 0.40 13.64 -18.77
CA LEU A 273 1.01 12.58 -19.62
C LEU A 273 0.00 11.88 -20.53
N PHE A 274 -1.26 11.80 -20.14
CA PHE A 274 -2.30 11.17 -20.91
C PHE A 274 -2.61 11.94 -22.21
N VAL A 275 -2.65 13.27 -22.17
CA VAL A 275 -2.95 14.10 -23.36
C VAL A 275 -1.96 13.85 -24.51
N PRO A 276 -0.64 13.98 -24.34
CA PRO A 276 0.31 13.71 -25.42
C PRO A 276 0.30 12.22 -25.83
N TRP A 277 0.10 11.30 -24.87
CA TRP A 277 -0.05 9.87 -25.19
C TRP A 277 -1.24 9.64 -26.13
N PHE A 278 -2.39 10.24 -25.85
CA PHE A 278 -3.60 10.12 -26.66
C PHE A 278 -3.41 10.73 -28.05
N VAL A 279 -2.76 11.89 -28.15
CA VAL A 279 -2.42 12.52 -29.44
C VAL A 279 -1.49 11.63 -30.27
N LEU A 280 -0.49 10.98 -29.64
CA LEU A 280 0.43 10.04 -30.30
C LEU A 280 -0.30 8.77 -30.74
N LEU A 281 -1.32 8.33 -29.99
CA LEU A 281 -2.20 7.22 -30.36
C LEU A 281 -2.94 7.56 -31.68
N LEU A 282 -3.57 8.74 -31.74
CA LEU A 282 -4.30 9.20 -32.91
C LEU A 282 -3.37 9.37 -34.13
N LYS A 283 -2.18 9.90 -33.92
CA LYS A 283 -1.15 10.07 -34.96
C LYS A 283 -0.42 8.78 -35.33
N LYS A 284 -0.77 7.63 -34.78
CA LYS A 284 -0.17 6.29 -35.01
C LYS A 284 1.36 6.24 -34.86
N LYS A 285 1.98 7.17 -34.09
CA LYS A 285 3.44 7.24 -33.83
C LYS A 285 3.87 6.24 -32.75
N GLN A 286 4.03 4.96 -33.11
CA GLN A 286 4.29 3.86 -32.16
C GLN A 286 5.58 3.99 -31.34
N LYS A 287 6.70 4.49 -31.94
CA LYS A 287 7.98 4.63 -31.22
C LYS A 287 7.88 5.63 -30.04
N ALA A 288 7.33 6.83 -30.29
CA ALA A 288 7.15 7.84 -29.27
C ALA A 288 6.13 7.40 -28.22
N ARG A 289 5.01 6.77 -28.63
CA ARG A 289 3.98 6.27 -27.73
C ARG A 289 4.53 5.27 -26.69
N ARG A 290 5.48 4.40 -27.08
CA ARG A 290 6.09 3.42 -26.16
C ARG A 290 6.77 4.07 -24.94
N VAL A 291 7.34 5.26 -25.10
CA VAL A 291 7.94 6.01 -23.99
C VAL A 291 6.84 6.49 -23.04
N PHE A 292 5.79 7.09 -23.59
CA PHE A 292 4.65 7.56 -22.79
C PHE A 292 3.87 6.42 -22.14
N ASP A 293 3.80 5.23 -22.74
CA ASP A 293 3.21 4.04 -22.11
C ASP A 293 3.92 3.66 -20.80
N ILE A 294 5.24 3.93 -20.66
CA ILE A 294 6.00 3.66 -19.43
C ILE A 294 5.83 4.81 -18.47
N LEU A 295 5.99 6.06 -18.94
CA LEU A 295 5.88 7.26 -18.11
C LEU A 295 4.50 7.43 -17.47
N LEU A 296 3.44 7.08 -18.21
CA LEU A 296 2.06 7.17 -17.76
C LEU A 296 1.72 6.05 -16.74
N LEU A 297 2.38 4.89 -16.82
CA LEU A 297 2.05 3.74 -15.97
C LEU A 297 2.15 4.07 -14.48
N ILE A 298 3.21 4.75 -14.07
CA ILE A 298 3.46 5.03 -12.64
C ILE A 298 2.39 5.98 -12.07
N PRO A 299 2.18 7.21 -12.58
CA PRO A 299 1.20 8.13 -12.00
C PRO A 299 -0.23 7.60 -12.14
N PHE A 300 -0.54 6.87 -13.21
CA PHE A 300 -1.83 6.22 -13.38
C PHE A 300 -2.09 5.15 -12.30
N CYS A 301 -1.11 4.28 -12.01
CA CYS A 301 -1.22 3.29 -10.96
C CYS A 301 -1.30 3.94 -9.57
N CYS A 302 -0.56 5.02 -9.33
CA CYS A 302 -0.66 5.79 -8.07
C CYS A 302 -2.06 6.41 -7.92
N THR A 303 -2.59 7.05 -8.96
CA THR A 303 -3.95 7.62 -8.93
C THR A 303 -5.00 6.56 -8.62
N PHE A 304 -4.92 5.41 -9.26
CA PHE A 304 -5.81 4.28 -8.99
C PHE A 304 -5.63 3.70 -7.60
N ALA A 305 -4.41 3.63 -7.08
CA ALA A 305 -4.13 3.16 -5.73
C ALA A 305 -4.78 4.06 -4.67
N PHE A 306 -4.73 5.39 -4.85
CA PHE A 306 -5.43 6.34 -3.99
C PHE A 306 -6.96 6.15 -4.05
N LEU A 307 -7.54 6.00 -5.25
CA LEU A 307 -8.97 5.75 -5.42
C LEU A 307 -9.40 4.44 -4.73
N PHE A 308 -8.54 3.43 -4.80
CA PHE A 308 -8.81 2.11 -4.24
C PHE A 308 -8.66 2.07 -2.71
N ALA A 309 -7.61 2.69 -2.15
CA ALA A 309 -7.41 2.82 -0.71
C ALA A 309 -8.45 3.74 -0.05
N GLY A 310 -9.03 4.66 -0.82
CA GLY A 310 -10.01 5.65 -0.35
C GLY A 310 -9.35 6.95 0.09
N PHE A 311 -10.09 8.04 -0.04
CA PHE A 311 -9.66 9.37 0.38
C PHE A 311 -9.93 9.57 1.87
N PRO A 312 -8.93 9.88 2.68
CA PRO A 312 -9.19 10.51 3.96
C PRO A 312 -9.21 12.04 3.78
N ALA A 313 -10.24 12.68 4.25
CA ALA A 313 -10.22 14.14 4.41
C ALA A 313 -9.16 14.54 5.44
N THR A 314 -9.00 13.73 6.47
CA THR A 314 -8.01 13.81 7.55
C THR A 314 -7.47 12.41 7.86
N THR A 315 -6.19 12.26 8.13
CA THR A 315 -5.58 10.97 8.36
C THR A 315 -5.13 10.81 9.80
N ILE A 316 -5.80 9.92 10.52
CA ILE A 316 -5.37 9.48 11.86
C ILE A 316 -4.04 8.69 11.77
N ALA A 317 -3.83 7.93 10.69
CA ALA A 317 -2.66 7.09 10.50
C ALA A 317 -2.01 7.30 9.11
N PRO A 318 -1.35 8.45 8.85
CA PRO A 318 -0.85 8.81 7.52
C PRO A 318 0.20 7.84 6.99
N VAL A 319 1.09 7.34 7.84
CA VAL A 319 2.14 6.37 7.44
C VAL A 319 1.53 5.05 6.97
N ARG A 320 0.53 4.54 7.69
CA ARG A 320 -0.19 3.32 7.34
C ARG A 320 -0.91 3.46 5.99
N GLU A 321 -1.63 4.54 5.80
CA GLU A 321 -2.38 4.81 4.57
C GLU A 321 -1.44 4.97 3.38
N LEU A 322 -0.35 5.70 3.53
CA LEU A 322 0.67 5.82 2.51
C LEU A 322 1.28 4.46 2.14
N ALA A 323 1.55 3.61 3.14
CA ALA A 323 2.08 2.27 2.91
C ALA A 323 1.12 1.40 2.07
N PHE A 324 -0.20 1.44 2.33
CA PHE A 324 -1.19 0.74 1.52
C PHE A 324 -1.27 1.29 0.10
N VAL A 325 -1.28 2.61 -0.08
CA VAL A 325 -1.28 3.23 -1.40
C VAL A 325 -0.04 2.80 -2.20
N LEU A 326 1.15 2.84 -1.61
CA LEU A 326 2.38 2.42 -2.26
C LEU A 326 2.36 0.93 -2.62
N LEU A 327 1.88 0.08 -1.71
CA LEU A 327 1.79 -1.36 -1.96
C LEU A 327 0.82 -1.68 -3.10
N ILE A 328 -0.36 -1.07 -3.12
CA ILE A 328 -1.34 -1.22 -4.20
C ILE A 328 -0.76 -0.70 -5.52
N ALA A 329 -0.11 0.47 -5.51
CA ALA A 329 0.53 1.04 -6.71
C ALA A 329 1.60 0.11 -7.28
N LEU A 330 2.46 -0.47 -6.45
CA LEU A 330 3.48 -1.44 -6.85
C LEU A 330 2.86 -2.70 -7.49
N LEU A 331 1.80 -3.24 -6.90
CA LEU A 331 1.08 -4.39 -7.45
C LEU A 331 0.43 -4.07 -8.80
N LEU A 332 -0.16 -2.89 -8.96
CA LEU A 332 -0.74 -2.43 -10.21
C LEU A 332 0.32 -2.17 -11.29
N ILE A 333 1.48 -1.63 -10.92
CA ILE A 333 2.63 -1.47 -11.83
C ILE A 333 3.11 -2.85 -12.29
N GLY A 334 3.26 -3.81 -11.36
CA GLY A 334 3.63 -5.19 -11.70
C GLY A 334 2.64 -5.83 -12.68
N ALA A 335 1.34 -5.68 -12.44
CA ALA A 335 0.28 -6.12 -13.35
C ALA A 335 0.41 -5.45 -14.73
N GLY A 336 0.60 -4.14 -14.77
CA GLY A 336 0.78 -3.36 -16.00
C GLY A 336 1.99 -3.82 -16.81
N LEU A 337 3.11 -4.11 -16.15
CA LEU A 337 4.32 -4.64 -16.80
C LEU A 337 4.08 -6.05 -17.37
N CYS A 338 3.42 -6.94 -16.63
CA CYS A 338 3.04 -8.28 -17.12
C CYS A 338 2.09 -8.18 -18.31
N GLY A 339 1.05 -7.36 -18.24
CA GLY A 339 0.11 -7.13 -19.33
C GLY A 339 0.80 -6.58 -20.58
N ARG A 340 1.72 -5.63 -20.40
CA ARG A 340 2.51 -5.07 -21.50
C ARG A 340 3.44 -6.11 -22.15
N ALA A 341 4.06 -6.99 -21.35
CA ALA A 341 4.88 -8.07 -21.86
C ALA A 341 4.07 -9.08 -22.66
N LEU A 342 2.80 -9.32 -22.27
CA LEU A 342 1.87 -10.19 -22.99
C LEU A 342 1.41 -9.60 -24.34
N LEU A 343 1.24 -8.27 -24.42
CA LEU A 343 0.82 -7.55 -25.63
C LEU A 343 1.98 -7.31 -26.62
N ARG A 344 3.22 -7.48 -26.17
CA ARG A 344 4.38 -7.39 -27.05
C ARG A 344 4.37 -8.62 -27.95
N LYS A 345 4.02 -8.41 -29.23
CA LYS A 345 4.27 -9.41 -30.27
C LYS A 345 5.80 -9.52 -30.42
N ASP A 346 6.33 -10.67 -30.12
CA ASP A 346 7.73 -11.04 -30.45
C ASP A 346 7.97 -10.93 -31.93
#